data_e280c45ad2cae9e2cd92ecf2bfee8054
#
_entry.id   e280c45ad2cae9e2cd92ecf2bfee8054
#
_cell.length_a   1.000
_cell.length_b   1.000
_cell.length_c   1.000
_cell.angle_alpha   90.00
_cell.angle_beta   90.00
_cell.angle_gamma   90.00
#
_symmetry.space_group_name_H-M   'P 1'
#
loop_
_entity.id
_entity.type
_entity.pdbx_description
1 polymer ?
#
loop_
_entity_poly.entity_id
_entity_poly.type
_entity_poly.pdbx_seq_one_letter_code
_entity_poly.pdbx_strand_id
1 'polypeptide(L)'
;MLTSLWSGKTLPVLVVSAILVVFWYLGSIYLNGDMQRDAFANAGKTDYSLSEFITGTWSQERPKLPTPGQILVELNKTVIDTAPTSKRSLVYHGTVTLSATLLGFLIGSALGMLLAILVVHVKSLDKSLMPWIVASQTIPILALAPMIIVIMNQFDITGLIPKAVIAAYLSFFPVTVGMVKGLRSPDPLRLDLMRTYSARAEQTFFKLRVPASVPFLFASLKVGVAASLVGTVVAELTKSEDGGFGARLLAGSYYGQTIQIWAALFAAAACAWVLVTLIGVLDRAVTRGMGARP
;
A
#
# COMPACT_ATOMS: atom_id res chain seq x y z
N MET A 1 -17.16 32.87 7.63
CA MET A 1 -16.92 31.56 6.98
C MET A 1 -15.53 31.47 6.32
N LEU A 2 -14.96 32.55 5.80
CA LEU A 2 -13.60 32.58 5.21
C LEU A 2 -12.45 32.55 6.22
N THR A 3 -12.65 33.04 7.44
CA THR A 3 -11.61 33.05 8.50
C THR A 3 -11.31 31.70 9.12
N SER A 4 -12.24 30.71 9.04
CA SER A 4 -12.01 29.35 9.57
C SER A 4 -11.15 28.49 8.65
N LEU A 5 -11.02 28.84 7.38
CA LEU A 5 -10.15 28.16 6.40
C LEU A 5 -8.66 28.48 6.64
N TRP A 6 -8.34 29.64 7.21
CA TRP A 6 -6.98 30.10 7.48
C TRP A 6 -6.37 29.52 8.75
N SER A 7 -7.18 29.10 9.71
CA SER A 7 -6.72 28.52 10.99
C SER A 7 -6.69 26.99 11.00
N GLY A 8 -7.17 26.35 9.93
CA GLY A 8 -7.23 24.88 9.80
C GLY A 8 -6.02 24.29 9.06
N LYS A 9 -5.78 23.01 9.28
CA LYS A 9 -4.73 22.22 8.58
C LYS A 9 -4.96 22.12 7.05
N THR A 10 -6.11 22.55 6.53
CA THR A 10 -6.53 22.39 5.14
C THR A 10 -5.80 23.34 4.18
N LEU A 11 -5.61 24.61 4.55
CA LEU A 11 -4.94 25.57 3.70
C LEU A 11 -3.47 25.20 3.40
N PRO A 12 -2.63 24.87 4.39
CA PRO A 12 -1.26 24.42 4.14
C PRO A 12 -1.21 23.20 3.22
N VAL A 13 -2.12 22.23 3.41
CA VAL A 13 -2.18 21.03 2.56
C VAL A 13 -2.53 21.41 1.11
N LEU A 14 -3.52 22.28 0.90
CA LEU A 14 -3.90 22.73 -0.44
C LEU A 14 -2.77 23.50 -1.13
N VAL A 15 -2.09 24.38 -0.40
CA VAL A 15 -0.95 25.16 -0.94
C VAL A 15 0.19 24.23 -1.36
N VAL A 16 0.59 23.29 -0.49
CA VAL A 16 1.66 22.33 -0.82
C VAL A 16 1.25 21.45 -2.01
N SER A 17 0.00 20.96 -2.04
CA SER A 17 -0.51 20.17 -3.16
C SER A 17 -0.51 20.97 -4.47
N ALA A 18 -0.93 22.23 -4.44
CA ALA A 18 -0.91 23.11 -5.62
C ALA A 18 0.54 23.34 -6.11
N ILE A 19 1.47 23.60 -5.21
CA ILE A 19 2.89 23.74 -5.54
C ILE A 19 3.42 22.46 -6.21
N LEU A 20 3.13 21.28 -5.65
CA LEU A 20 3.55 20.00 -6.23
C LEU A 20 2.97 19.79 -7.63
N VAL A 21 1.70 20.14 -7.86
CA VAL A 21 1.07 20.04 -9.17
C VAL A 21 1.74 20.98 -10.17
N VAL A 22 2.04 22.23 -9.78
CA VAL A 22 2.76 23.18 -10.63
C VAL A 22 4.14 22.65 -11.01
N PHE A 23 4.91 22.17 -10.03
CA PHE A 23 6.22 21.54 -10.27
C PHE A 23 6.11 20.34 -11.21
N TRP A 24 5.05 19.54 -11.10
CA TRP A 24 4.81 18.40 -11.99
C TRP A 24 4.58 18.86 -13.44
N TYR A 25 3.74 19.86 -13.67
CA TYR A 25 3.52 20.42 -15.01
C TYR A 25 4.81 21.04 -15.60
N LEU A 26 5.58 21.77 -14.82
CA LEU A 26 6.89 22.28 -15.24
C LEU A 26 7.88 21.15 -15.55
N GLY A 27 7.92 20.13 -14.71
CA GLY A 27 8.73 18.93 -14.94
C GLY A 27 8.33 18.19 -16.22
N SER A 28 7.04 18.13 -16.54
CA SER A 28 6.57 17.49 -17.78
C SER A 28 7.01 18.29 -19.02
N ILE A 29 7.02 19.62 -18.99
CA ILE A 29 7.55 20.44 -20.08
C ILE A 29 9.04 20.18 -20.27
N TYR A 30 9.81 20.14 -19.18
CA TYR A 30 11.25 19.91 -19.24
C TYR A 30 11.61 18.53 -19.78
N LEU A 31 11.00 17.45 -19.25
CA LEU A 31 11.32 16.07 -19.62
C LEU A 31 10.79 15.66 -20.99
N ASN A 32 9.64 16.21 -21.41
CA ASN A 32 9.03 15.89 -22.69
C ASN A 32 9.50 16.86 -23.81
N GLY A 33 10.22 17.93 -23.46
CA GLY A 33 10.59 18.99 -24.39
C GLY A 33 11.41 18.52 -25.58
N ASP A 34 12.40 17.65 -25.36
CA ASP A 34 13.25 17.11 -26.44
C ASP A 34 12.41 16.32 -27.44
N MET A 35 11.56 15.41 -26.95
CA MET A 35 10.66 14.63 -27.79
C MET A 35 9.72 15.53 -28.61
N GLN A 36 9.29 16.66 -28.06
CA GLN A 36 8.42 17.60 -28.75
C GLN A 36 9.19 18.37 -29.84
N ARG A 37 10.44 18.74 -29.59
CA ARG A 37 11.31 19.35 -30.60
C ARG A 37 11.56 18.39 -31.78
N ASP A 38 11.87 17.11 -31.45
CA ASP A 38 12.06 16.08 -32.46
C ASP A 38 10.80 15.84 -33.29
N ALA A 39 9.62 15.84 -32.64
CA ALA A 39 8.34 15.70 -33.31
C ALA A 39 8.08 16.88 -34.29
N PHE A 40 8.38 18.14 -33.89
CA PHE A 40 8.27 19.28 -34.76
C PHE A 40 9.28 19.26 -35.92
N ALA A 41 10.53 18.87 -35.66
CA ALA A 41 11.55 18.73 -36.70
C ALA A 41 11.15 17.66 -37.74
N ASN A 42 10.65 16.50 -37.29
CA ASN A 42 10.18 15.43 -38.17
C ASN A 42 8.93 15.85 -38.99
N ALA A 43 8.11 16.74 -38.45
CA ALA A 43 6.96 17.32 -39.16
C ALA A 43 7.33 18.51 -40.08
N GLY A 44 8.62 18.87 -40.15
CA GLY A 44 9.10 20.03 -40.94
C GLY A 44 8.66 21.39 -40.41
N LYS A 45 8.20 21.43 -39.13
CA LYS A 45 7.73 22.65 -38.49
C LYS A 45 8.88 23.33 -37.74
N THR A 46 9.49 24.32 -38.39
CA THR A 46 10.61 25.12 -37.85
C THR A 46 10.15 26.31 -37.04
N ASP A 47 8.93 26.80 -37.32
CA ASP A 47 8.33 27.97 -36.69
C ASP A 47 7.15 27.54 -35.81
N TYR A 48 7.32 27.57 -34.49
CA TYR A 48 6.27 27.23 -33.52
C TYR A 48 6.27 28.23 -32.35
N SER A 49 5.08 28.56 -31.86
CA SER A 49 4.93 29.44 -30.71
C SER A 49 5.25 28.71 -29.40
N LEU A 50 5.60 29.43 -28.34
CA LEU A 50 5.83 28.86 -27.01
C LEU A 50 4.59 28.12 -26.49
N SER A 51 3.39 28.62 -26.78
CA SER A 51 2.14 27.98 -26.40
C SER A 51 1.91 26.65 -27.12
N GLU A 52 2.23 26.56 -28.42
CA GLU A 52 2.17 25.31 -29.16
C GLU A 52 3.19 24.27 -28.64
N PHE A 53 4.39 24.72 -28.27
CA PHE A 53 5.38 23.84 -27.68
C PHE A 53 4.90 23.30 -26.33
N ILE A 54 4.39 24.14 -25.43
CA ILE A 54 3.88 23.74 -24.12
C ILE A 54 2.70 22.77 -24.26
N THR A 55 1.69 23.14 -25.07
CA THR A 55 0.53 22.27 -25.28
C THR A 55 0.92 20.95 -25.95
N GLY A 56 1.88 20.97 -26.86
CA GLY A 56 2.44 19.77 -27.48
C GLY A 56 3.09 18.84 -26.45
N THR A 57 3.91 19.37 -25.51
CA THR A 57 4.51 18.56 -24.45
C THR A 57 3.48 17.91 -23.50
N TRP A 58 2.31 18.53 -23.34
CA TRP A 58 1.23 18.03 -22.48
C TRP A 58 0.26 17.06 -23.18
N SER A 59 0.29 16.98 -24.51
CA SER A 59 -0.60 16.15 -25.32
C SER A 59 0.08 14.95 -25.98
N GLN A 60 1.35 14.67 -25.68
CA GLN A 60 2.07 13.53 -26.21
C GLN A 60 1.40 12.20 -25.88
N GLU A 61 1.32 11.28 -26.84
CA GLU A 61 0.78 9.93 -26.63
C GLU A 61 1.64 9.07 -25.71
N ARG A 62 2.97 9.26 -25.76
CA ARG A 62 3.95 8.50 -24.98
C ARG A 62 4.96 9.44 -24.31
N PRO A 63 4.51 10.28 -23.35
CA PRO A 63 5.40 11.22 -22.69
C PRO A 63 6.41 10.48 -21.78
N LYS A 64 7.58 11.06 -21.56
CA LYS A 64 8.49 10.60 -20.50
C LYS A 64 7.86 10.80 -19.11
N LEU A 65 7.26 11.97 -18.88
CA LEU A 65 6.49 12.28 -17.69
C LEU A 65 5.08 12.75 -18.10
N PRO A 66 4.02 11.94 -17.89
CA PRO A 66 2.65 12.34 -18.20
C PRO A 66 2.19 13.47 -17.27
N THR A 67 1.36 14.34 -17.78
CA THR A 67 0.72 15.38 -16.96
C THR A 67 -0.35 14.78 -16.05
N PRO A 68 -0.66 15.41 -14.91
CA PRO A 68 -1.79 15.03 -14.08
C PRO A 68 -3.12 14.95 -14.85
N GLY A 69 -3.33 15.85 -15.82
CA GLY A 69 -4.52 15.82 -16.68
C GLY A 69 -4.60 14.54 -17.53
N GLN A 70 -3.50 14.12 -18.17
CA GLN A 70 -3.46 12.87 -18.94
C GLN A 70 -3.75 11.64 -18.07
N ILE A 71 -3.22 11.62 -16.85
CA ILE A 71 -3.45 10.53 -15.90
C ILE A 71 -4.93 10.47 -15.51
N LEU A 72 -5.56 11.62 -15.23
CA LEU A 72 -6.99 11.68 -14.90
C LEU A 72 -7.88 11.23 -16.05
N VAL A 73 -7.55 11.60 -17.28
CA VAL A 73 -8.26 11.12 -18.48
C VAL A 73 -8.15 9.61 -18.64
N GLU A 74 -6.94 9.05 -18.47
CA GLU A 74 -6.73 7.60 -18.55
C GLU A 74 -7.44 6.86 -17.40
N LEU A 75 -7.43 7.41 -16.18
CA LEU A 75 -8.18 6.87 -15.05
C LEU A 75 -9.69 6.84 -15.35
N ASN A 76 -10.25 7.95 -15.85
CA ASN A 76 -11.66 8.01 -16.23
C ASN A 76 -11.99 6.93 -17.28
N LYS A 77 -11.21 6.85 -18.35
CA LYS A 77 -11.35 5.88 -19.43
C LYS A 77 -11.30 4.44 -18.93
N THR A 78 -10.33 4.10 -18.06
CA THR A 78 -10.09 2.71 -17.64
C THR A 78 -10.95 2.29 -16.44
N VAL A 79 -11.46 3.23 -15.64
CA VAL A 79 -12.33 2.94 -14.48
C VAL A 79 -13.80 3.05 -14.83
N ILE A 80 -14.19 4.07 -15.62
CA ILE A 80 -15.61 4.39 -15.89
C ILE A 80 -16.04 3.88 -17.26
N ASP A 81 -15.31 4.24 -18.34
CA ASP A 81 -15.76 3.95 -19.71
C ASP A 81 -15.47 2.50 -20.14
N THR A 82 -14.54 1.82 -19.47
CA THR A 82 -14.19 0.43 -19.79
C THR A 82 -14.96 -0.54 -18.89
N ALA A 83 -15.61 -1.54 -19.50
CA ALA A 83 -16.35 -2.55 -18.75
C ALA A 83 -15.48 -3.20 -17.65
N PRO A 84 -15.98 -3.33 -16.41
CA PRO A 84 -15.21 -3.85 -15.27
C PRO A 84 -14.62 -5.26 -15.48
N THR A 85 -15.21 -6.07 -16.36
CA THR A 85 -14.76 -7.42 -16.70
C THR A 85 -13.66 -7.45 -17.76
N SER A 86 -13.39 -6.31 -18.41
CA SER A 86 -12.35 -6.21 -19.44
C SER A 86 -10.95 -6.22 -18.84
N LYS A 87 -10.02 -6.97 -19.45
CA LYS A 87 -8.59 -6.93 -19.11
C LYS A 87 -7.91 -5.56 -19.37
N ARG A 88 -8.63 -4.59 -19.94
CA ARG A 88 -8.17 -3.19 -20.07
C ARG A 88 -8.60 -2.31 -18.91
N SER A 89 -9.60 -2.75 -18.12
CA SER A 89 -10.14 -1.99 -17.01
C SER A 89 -9.23 -2.05 -15.79
N LEU A 90 -8.97 -0.89 -15.15
CA LEU A 90 -8.29 -0.83 -13.86
C LEU A 90 -9.15 -1.41 -12.73
N VAL A 91 -10.48 -1.47 -12.88
CA VAL A 91 -11.36 -2.14 -11.91
C VAL A 91 -11.09 -3.63 -11.89
N TYR A 92 -10.96 -4.28 -13.06
CA TYR A 92 -10.55 -5.69 -13.15
C TYR A 92 -9.21 -5.93 -12.44
N HIS A 93 -8.20 -5.13 -12.77
CA HIS A 93 -6.88 -5.25 -12.14
C HIS A 93 -6.93 -4.98 -10.63
N GLY A 94 -7.77 -4.03 -10.19
CA GLY A 94 -8.03 -3.75 -8.78
C GLY A 94 -8.62 -4.94 -8.02
N THR A 95 -9.61 -5.64 -8.60
CA THR A 95 -10.20 -6.82 -7.95
C THR A 95 -9.18 -7.96 -7.80
N VAL A 96 -8.33 -8.17 -8.80
CA VAL A 96 -7.26 -9.18 -8.74
C VAL A 96 -6.26 -8.83 -7.63
N THR A 97 -5.75 -7.59 -7.61
CA THR A 97 -4.80 -7.16 -6.57
C THR A 97 -5.42 -7.18 -5.18
N LEU A 98 -6.66 -6.65 -5.02
CA LEU A 98 -7.31 -6.59 -3.71
C LEU A 98 -7.61 -7.96 -3.13
N SER A 99 -8.02 -8.93 -3.95
CA SER A 99 -8.28 -10.30 -3.49
C SER A 99 -7.02 -10.95 -2.89
N ALA A 100 -5.88 -10.84 -3.57
CA ALA A 100 -4.60 -11.35 -3.07
C ALA A 100 -4.11 -10.57 -1.84
N THR A 101 -4.25 -9.24 -1.86
CA THR A 101 -3.89 -8.37 -0.74
C THR A 101 -4.67 -8.71 0.52
N LEU A 102 -5.99 -8.83 0.42
CA LEU A 102 -6.85 -9.13 1.58
C LEU A 102 -6.57 -10.53 2.14
N LEU A 103 -6.45 -11.53 1.27
CA LEU A 103 -6.10 -12.88 1.71
C LEU A 103 -4.74 -12.92 2.39
N GLY A 104 -3.72 -12.31 1.78
CA GLY A 104 -2.38 -12.24 2.35
C GLY A 104 -2.34 -11.43 3.65
N PHE A 105 -3.05 -10.31 3.71
CA PHE A 105 -3.16 -9.51 4.93
C PHE A 105 -3.82 -10.28 6.09
N LEU A 106 -4.88 -11.04 5.82
CA LEU A 106 -5.54 -11.86 6.84
C LEU A 106 -4.60 -12.96 7.35
N ILE A 107 -3.93 -13.69 6.46
CA ILE A 107 -2.96 -14.72 6.81
C ILE A 107 -1.79 -14.12 7.60
N GLY A 108 -1.19 -13.05 7.10
CA GLY A 108 -0.05 -12.39 7.74
C GLY A 108 -0.40 -11.77 9.09
N SER A 109 -1.60 -11.18 9.22
CA SER A 109 -2.07 -10.63 10.50
C SER A 109 -2.35 -11.73 11.52
N ALA A 110 -2.99 -12.82 11.12
CA ALA A 110 -3.24 -13.96 12.00
C ALA A 110 -1.92 -14.58 12.48
N LEU A 111 -0.97 -14.82 11.56
CA LEU A 111 0.37 -15.31 11.88
C LEU A 111 1.11 -14.33 12.79
N GLY A 112 1.07 -13.04 12.49
CA GLY A 112 1.73 -12.00 13.28
C GLY A 112 1.18 -11.90 14.71
N MET A 113 -0.13 -11.97 14.88
CA MET A 113 -0.76 -12.00 16.21
C MET A 113 -0.39 -13.27 16.97
N LEU A 114 -0.42 -14.44 16.32
CA LEU A 114 -0.03 -15.72 16.94
C LEU A 114 1.42 -15.67 17.42
N LEU A 115 2.35 -15.25 16.56
CA LEU A 115 3.77 -15.12 16.91
C LEU A 115 3.96 -14.13 18.07
N ALA A 116 3.26 -13.01 18.09
CA ALA A 116 3.33 -12.05 19.18
C ALA A 116 2.86 -12.63 20.51
N ILE A 117 1.78 -13.40 20.52
CA ILE A 117 1.29 -14.09 21.73
C ILE A 117 2.33 -15.10 22.22
N LEU A 118 2.88 -15.91 21.33
CA LEU A 118 3.90 -16.90 21.67
C LEU A 118 5.17 -16.24 22.25
N VAL A 119 5.68 -15.21 21.60
CA VAL A 119 6.87 -14.45 22.03
C VAL A 119 6.68 -13.79 23.39
N VAL A 120 5.48 -13.25 23.68
CA VAL A 120 5.22 -12.59 24.97
C VAL A 120 5.07 -13.59 26.13
N HIS A 121 4.57 -14.80 25.86
CA HIS A 121 4.36 -15.80 26.91
C HIS A 121 5.56 -16.71 27.15
N VAL A 122 6.38 -16.96 26.13
CA VAL A 122 7.48 -17.91 26.21
C VAL A 122 8.81 -17.18 26.01
N LYS A 123 9.56 -16.94 27.09
CA LYS A 123 10.85 -16.23 27.07
C LYS A 123 11.88 -16.85 26.12
N SER A 124 11.86 -18.18 25.94
CA SER A 124 12.76 -18.85 24.99
C SER A 124 12.44 -18.45 23.56
N LEU A 125 11.15 -18.38 23.20
CA LEU A 125 10.70 -17.94 21.88
C LEU A 125 11.01 -16.46 21.62
N ASP A 126 10.92 -15.61 22.64
CA ASP A 126 11.32 -14.20 22.54
C ASP A 126 12.79 -14.07 22.10
N LYS A 127 13.68 -14.78 22.79
CA LYS A 127 15.11 -14.72 22.50
C LYS A 127 15.50 -15.41 21.19
N SER A 128 14.77 -16.45 20.77
CA SER A 128 15.08 -17.20 19.56
C SER A 128 14.38 -16.67 18.31
N LEU A 129 13.08 -16.31 18.37
CA LEU A 129 12.31 -15.93 17.19
C LEU A 129 12.43 -14.45 16.83
N MET A 130 12.51 -13.53 17.82
CA MET A 130 12.55 -12.09 17.53
C MET A 130 13.72 -11.69 16.62
N PRO A 131 14.96 -12.19 16.80
CA PRO A 131 16.03 -11.89 15.86
C PRO A 131 15.72 -12.33 14.42
N TRP A 132 15.10 -13.50 14.23
CA TRP A 132 14.73 -14.00 12.91
C TRP A 132 13.57 -13.23 12.29
N ILE A 133 12.58 -12.84 13.09
CA ILE A 133 11.47 -11.98 12.64
C ILE A 133 12.02 -10.64 12.13
N VAL A 134 12.97 -10.03 12.85
CA VAL A 134 13.61 -8.79 12.41
C VAL A 134 14.49 -9.04 11.17
N ALA A 135 15.30 -10.09 11.18
CA ALA A 135 16.17 -10.43 10.05
C ALA A 135 15.40 -10.73 8.76
N SER A 136 14.18 -11.28 8.86
CA SER A 136 13.34 -11.54 7.68
C SER A 136 13.07 -10.28 6.84
N GLN A 137 13.06 -9.10 7.47
CA GLN A 137 12.82 -7.82 6.76
C GLN A 137 14.04 -7.29 6.01
N THR A 138 15.23 -7.83 6.26
CA THR A 138 16.44 -7.45 5.53
C THR A 138 16.52 -8.09 4.15
N ILE A 139 15.72 -9.12 3.90
CA ILE A 139 15.71 -9.82 2.63
C ILE A 139 14.87 -9.03 1.62
N PRO A 140 15.43 -8.62 0.47
CA PRO A 140 14.70 -7.86 -0.54
C PRO A 140 13.53 -8.66 -1.11
N ILE A 141 12.32 -8.15 -0.96
CA ILE A 141 11.10 -8.84 -1.45
C ILE A 141 11.12 -9.09 -2.96
N LEU A 142 11.75 -8.19 -3.73
CA LEU A 142 11.92 -8.34 -5.18
C LEU A 142 12.74 -9.57 -5.56
N ALA A 143 13.65 -10.02 -4.67
CA ALA A 143 14.41 -11.25 -4.88
C ALA A 143 13.63 -12.49 -4.42
N LEU A 144 12.85 -12.38 -3.33
CA LEU A 144 12.05 -13.49 -2.79
C LEU A 144 10.82 -13.82 -3.64
N ALA A 145 10.16 -12.81 -4.20
CA ALA A 145 8.89 -13.00 -4.90
C ALA A 145 8.99 -14.02 -6.06
N PRO A 146 9.97 -13.93 -6.98
CA PRO A 146 10.14 -14.93 -8.03
C PRO A 146 10.40 -16.33 -7.48
N MET A 147 11.21 -16.45 -6.41
CA MET A 147 11.54 -17.73 -5.80
C MET A 147 10.29 -18.41 -5.22
N ILE A 148 9.48 -17.67 -4.47
CA ILE A 148 8.22 -18.17 -3.88
C ILE A 148 7.29 -18.65 -5.01
N ILE A 149 7.13 -17.87 -6.08
CA ILE A 149 6.28 -18.23 -7.21
C ILE A 149 6.78 -19.50 -7.89
N VAL A 150 8.09 -19.62 -8.16
CA VAL A 150 8.67 -20.80 -8.80
C VAL A 150 8.49 -22.02 -7.92
N ILE A 151 8.77 -21.94 -6.63
CA ILE A 151 8.60 -23.07 -5.68
C ILE A 151 7.12 -23.50 -5.65
N MET A 152 6.19 -22.56 -5.54
CA MET A 152 4.77 -22.89 -5.46
C MET A 152 4.23 -23.50 -6.77
N ASN A 153 4.74 -23.04 -7.92
CA ASN A 153 4.41 -23.63 -9.22
C ASN A 153 4.86 -25.09 -9.33
N GLN A 154 5.93 -25.51 -8.64
CA GLN A 154 6.36 -26.93 -8.59
C GLN A 154 5.31 -27.84 -7.94
N PHE A 155 4.45 -27.27 -7.09
CA PHE A 155 3.35 -27.96 -6.41
C PHE A 155 2.00 -27.69 -7.08
N ASP A 156 1.98 -27.19 -8.32
CA ASP A 156 0.77 -26.78 -9.06
C ASP A 156 -0.07 -25.70 -8.36
N ILE A 157 0.53 -24.97 -7.40
CA ILE A 157 -0.13 -23.87 -6.70
C ILE A 157 0.14 -22.56 -7.48
N THR A 158 -0.89 -22.09 -8.19
CA THR A 158 -0.80 -20.93 -9.07
C THR A 158 -1.86 -19.87 -8.72
N GLY A 159 -1.83 -18.73 -9.42
CA GLY A 159 -2.86 -17.69 -9.33
C GLY A 159 -2.82 -16.87 -8.04
N LEU A 160 -3.89 -16.91 -7.26
CA LEU A 160 -4.10 -16.07 -6.08
C LEU A 160 -3.13 -16.39 -4.93
N ILE A 161 -2.88 -17.68 -4.68
CA ILE A 161 -2.20 -18.13 -3.46
C ILE A 161 -0.73 -17.67 -3.39
N PRO A 162 0.12 -17.81 -4.43
CA PRO A 162 1.49 -17.30 -4.38
C PRO A 162 1.56 -15.80 -4.08
N LYS A 163 0.67 -15.00 -4.69
CA LYS A 163 0.57 -13.57 -4.45
C LYS A 163 0.19 -13.28 -2.99
N ALA A 164 -0.77 -14.03 -2.45
CA ALA A 164 -1.20 -13.89 -1.06
C ALA A 164 -0.11 -14.29 -0.06
N VAL A 165 0.73 -15.29 -0.35
CA VAL A 165 1.86 -15.67 0.50
C VAL A 165 2.91 -14.55 0.56
N ILE A 166 3.23 -13.93 -0.58
CA ILE A 166 4.14 -12.79 -0.64
C ILE A 166 3.57 -11.59 0.13
N ALA A 167 2.28 -11.31 -0.03
CA ALA A 167 1.57 -10.28 0.70
C ALA A 167 1.54 -10.54 2.21
N ALA A 168 1.33 -11.80 2.63
CA ALA A 168 1.38 -12.23 4.03
C ALA A 168 2.79 -12.04 4.61
N TYR A 169 3.83 -12.37 3.85
CA TYR A 169 5.22 -12.17 4.26
C TYR A 169 5.55 -10.72 4.60
N LEU A 170 5.01 -9.75 3.87
CA LEU A 170 5.24 -8.33 4.18
C LEU A 170 4.37 -7.82 5.33
N SER A 171 3.18 -8.39 5.54
CA SER A 171 2.25 -7.90 6.55
C SER A 171 2.45 -8.51 7.93
N PHE A 172 3.02 -9.75 8.05
CA PHE A 172 3.16 -10.40 9.37
C PHE A 172 4.09 -9.63 10.31
N PHE A 173 5.17 -9.08 9.81
CA PHE A 173 6.19 -8.41 10.62
C PHE A 173 5.64 -7.18 11.38
N PRO A 174 5.07 -6.15 10.71
CA PRO A 174 4.55 -4.99 11.42
C PRO A 174 3.48 -5.38 12.45
N VAL A 175 2.65 -6.40 12.13
CA VAL A 175 1.64 -6.88 13.06
C VAL A 175 2.26 -7.58 14.25
N THR A 176 3.27 -8.44 14.04
CA THR A 176 3.99 -9.11 15.14
C THR A 176 4.62 -8.10 16.09
N VAL A 177 5.41 -7.16 15.55
CA VAL A 177 6.13 -6.18 16.36
C VAL A 177 5.15 -5.25 17.10
N GLY A 178 4.13 -4.77 16.40
CA GLY A 178 3.11 -3.90 17.00
C GLY A 178 2.35 -4.61 18.12
N MET A 179 1.95 -5.86 17.91
CA MET A 179 1.22 -6.65 18.90
C MET A 179 2.11 -7.03 20.10
N VAL A 180 3.39 -7.39 19.89
CA VAL A 180 4.36 -7.61 20.99
C VAL A 180 4.49 -6.34 21.83
N LYS A 181 4.67 -5.17 21.19
CA LYS A 181 4.73 -3.88 21.89
C LYS A 181 3.45 -3.61 22.66
N GLY A 182 2.30 -3.88 22.05
CA GLY A 182 0.99 -3.68 22.67
C GLY A 182 0.76 -4.59 23.88
N LEU A 183 1.05 -5.89 23.78
CA LEU A 183 0.90 -6.84 24.88
C LEU A 183 1.87 -6.57 26.06
N ARG A 184 2.97 -5.86 25.79
CA ARG A 184 3.95 -5.43 26.82
C ARG A 184 3.69 -4.00 27.32
N SER A 185 2.72 -3.28 26.80
CA SER A 185 2.44 -1.88 27.12
C SER A 185 1.82 -1.61 28.51
N PRO A 186 1.14 -2.57 29.20
CA PRO A 186 0.58 -2.29 30.51
C PRO A 186 1.65 -1.84 31.51
N ASP A 187 1.31 -0.78 32.26
CA ASP A 187 2.13 -0.25 33.35
C ASP A 187 2.45 -1.34 34.37
N PRO A 188 3.72 -1.46 34.87
CA PRO A 188 4.09 -2.37 35.95
C PRO A 188 3.17 -2.30 37.15
N LEU A 189 2.74 -1.08 37.56
CA LEU A 189 1.80 -0.89 38.68
C LEU A 189 0.47 -1.62 38.47
N ARG A 190 -0.07 -1.61 37.23
CA ARG A 190 -1.29 -2.34 36.89
C ARG A 190 -1.09 -3.85 36.91
N LEU A 191 0.09 -4.33 36.52
CA LEU A 191 0.44 -5.74 36.60
C LEU A 191 0.57 -6.20 38.06
N ASP A 192 1.16 -5.39 38.92
CA ASP A 192 1.27 -5.67 40.36
C ASP A 192 -0.11 -5.62 41.06
N LEU A 193 -0.98 -4.73 40.64
CA LEU A 193 -2.37 -4.72 41.10
C LEU A 193 -3.08 -6.05 40.77
N MET A 194 -2.92 -6.57 39.54
CA MET A 194 -3.48 -7.87 39.17
C MET A 194 -2.91 -9.02 40.03
N ARG A 195 -1.63 -8.95 40.41
CA ARG A 195 -1.02 -9.91 41.34
C ARG A 195 -1.61 -9.81 42.77
N THR A 196 -1.79 -8.60 43.26
CA THR A 196 -2.42 -8.35 44.58
C THR A 196 -3.83 -8.95 44.67
N TYR A 197 -4.57 -8.90 43.53
CA TYR A 197 -5.88 -9.56 43.44
C TYR A 197 -5.80 -11.06 43.13
N SER A 198 -4.61 -11.66 43.17
CA SER A 198 -4.41 -13.09 42.86
C SER A 198 -4.97 -13.49 41.50
N ALA A 199 -4.94 -12.57 40.51
CA ALA A 199 -5.46 -12.81 39.19
C ALA A 199 -4.62 -13.89 38.45
N ARG A 200 -5.30 -14.86 37.83
CA ARG A 200 -4.66 -15.89 37.01
C ARG A 200 -4.02 -15.26 35.77
N ALA A 201 -3.01 -15.95 35.20
CA ALA A 201 -2.32 -15.49 33.98
C ALA A 201 -3.30 -15.18 32.84
N GLU A 202 -4.32 -16.02 32.63
CA GLU A 202 -5.37 -15.82 31.65
C GLU A 202 -6.19 -14.55 31.90
N GLN A 203 -6.52 -14.28 33.16
CA GLN A 203 -7.26 -13.07 33.55
C GLN A 203 -6.42 -11.82 33.26
N THR A 204 -5.14 -11.85 33.60
CA THR A 204 -4.20 -10.77 33.30
C THR A 204 -4.06 -10.57 31.78
N PHE A 205 -4.03 -11.66 31.02
CA PHE A 205 -3.95 -11.60 29.56
C PHE A 205 -5.21 -10.97 28.96
N PHE A 206 -6.38 -11.56 29.18
CA PHE A 206 -7.60 -11.11 28.52
C PHE A 206 -8.16 -9.80 29.07
N LYS A 207 -8.02 -9.52 30.39
CA LYS A 207 -8.59 -8.33 31.03
C LYS A 207 -7.67 -7.11 31.03
N LEU A 208 -6.35 -7.30 30.89
CA LEU A 208 -5.39 -6.20 30.93
C LEU A 208 -4.55 -6.09 29.66
N ARG A 209 -3.83 -7.17 29.26
CA ARG A 209 -2.87 -7.10 28.13
C ARG A 209 -3.56 -6.96 26.78
N VAL A 210 -4.61 -7.73 26.52
CA VAL A 210 -5.33 -7.68 25.22
C VAL A 210 -6.00 -6.31 25.04
N PRO A 211 -6.79 -5.78 25.99
CA PRO A 211 -7.36 -4.45 25.84
C PRO A 211 -6.32 -3.35 25.69
N ALA A 212 -5.21 -3.40 26.42
CA ALA A 212 -4.12 -2.44 26.29
C ALA A 212 -3.40 -2.52 24.95
N SER A 213 -3.40 -3.69 24.28
CA SER A 213 -2.74 -3.89 22.99
C SER A 213 -3.55 -3.40 21.80
N VAL A 214 -4.86 -3.16 21.92
CA VAL A 214 -5.75 -2.81 20.81
C VAL A 214 -5.28 -1.58 20.01
N PRO A 215 -4.88 -0.45 20.60
CA PRO A 215 -4.39 0.69 19.84
C PRO A 215 -3.13 0.36 19.01
N PHE A 216 -2.23 -0.45 19.58
CA PHE A 216 -1.01 -0.89 18.90
C PHE A 216 -1.31 -1.86 17.76
N LEU A 217 -2.28 -2.76 17.98
CA LEU A 217 -2.76 -3.67 16.95
C LEU A 217 -3.29 -2.89 15.75
N PHE A 218 -4.23 -1.96 15.94
CA PHE A 218 -4.78 -1.18 14.83
C PHE A 218 -3.74 -0.31 14.14
N ALA A 219 -2.80 0.28 14.89
CA ALA A 219 -1.68 1.01 14.28
C ALA A 219 -0.84 0.09 13.37
N SER A 220 -0.53 -1.13 13.83
CA SER A 220 0.23 -2.09 13.05
C SER A 220 -0.57 -2.71 11.89
N LEU A 221 -1.88 -2.91 12.03
CA LEU A 221 -2.75 -3.36 10.94
C LEU A 221 -2.81 -2.35 9.80
N LYS A 222 -2.82 -1.04 10.08
CA LYS A 222 -2.74 0.01 9.03
C LYS A 222 -1.45 -0.09 8.22
N VAL A 223 -0.33 -0.31 8.89
CA VAL A 223 0.96 -0.53 8.22
C VAL A 223 0.97 -1.88 7.48
N GLY A 224 0.45 -2.93 8.11
CA GLY A 224 0.41 -4.28 7.57
C GLY A 224 -0.42 -4.37 6.28
N VAL A 225 -1.60 -3.73 6.22
CA VAL A 225 -2.43 -3.76 5.01
C VAL A 225 -1.78 -3.01 3.84
N ALA A 226 -1.11 -1.90 4.10
CA ALA A 226 -0.35 -1.19 3.07
C ALA A 226 0.85 -2.02 2.58
N ALA A 227 1.59 -2.65 3.49
CA ALA A 227 2.69 -3.56 3.16
C ALA A 227 2.21 -4.79 2.36
N SER A 228 1.04 -5.35 2.71
CA SER A 228 0.41 -6.45 1.99
C SER A 228 0.10 -6.07 0.54
N LEU A 229 -0.46 -4.88 0.30
CA LEU A 229 -0.73 -4.39 -1.06
C LEU A 229 0.56 -4.21 -1.87
N VAL A 230 1.61 -3.67 -1.27
CA VAL A 230 2.93 -3.57 -1.92
C VAL A 230 3.45 -4.96 -2.28
N GLY A 231 3.34 -5.94 -1.37
CA GLY A 231 3.74 -7.32 -1.62
C GLY A 231 2.99 -7.96 -2.79
N THR A 232 1.68 -7.73 -2.86
CA THR A 232 0.85 -8.21 -3.98
C THR A 232 1.29 -7.59 -5.30
N VAL A 233 1.48 -6.27 -5.36
CA VAL A 233 1.93 -5.57 -6.57
C VAL A 233 3.30 -6.10 -7.02
N VAL A 234 4.23 -6.34 -6.09
CA VAL A 234 5.55 -6.93 -6.39
C VAL A 234 5.41 -8.35 -6.94
N ALA A 235 4.53 -9.18 -6.36
CA ALA A 235 4.25 -10.51 -6.89
C ALA A 235 3.69 -10.47 -8.32
N GLU A 236 2.83 -9.52 -8.62
CA GLU A 236 2.23 -9.32 -9.94
C GLU A 236 3.24 -8.82 -10.98
N LEU A 237 4.29 -8.09 -10.58
CA LEU A 237 5.40 -7.73 -11.46
C LEU A 237 6.19 -8.95 -11.93
N THR A 238 6.23 -10.01 -11.14
CA THR A 238 6.95 -11.26 -11.50
C THR A 238 6.09 -12.24 -12.28
N LYS A 239 4.76 -12.24 -12.06
CA LYS A 239 3.80 -13.10 -12.77
C LYS A 239 2.58 -12.27 -13.19
N SER A 240 2.63 -11.76 -14.42
CA SER A 240 1.65 -10.80 -14.95
C SER A 240 0.43 -11.45 -15.64
N GLU A 241 0.43 -12.77 -15.85
CA GLU A 241 -0.59 -13.49 -16.64
C GLU A 241 -2.01 -13.34 -16.08
N ASP A 242 -2.13 -13.33 -14.74
CA ASP A 242 -3.42 -13.28 -14.04
C ASP A 242 -3.98 -11.84 -13.94
N GLY A 243 -3.25 -10.84 -14.40
CA GLY A 243 -3.60 -9.43 -14.22
C GLY A 243 -3.20 -8.88 -12.85
N GLY A 244 -3.74 -7.71 -12.51
CA GLY A 244 -3.42 -6.93 -11.31
C GLY A 244 -2.73 -5.61 -11.64
N PHE A 245 -2.60 -4.71 -10.67
CA PHE A 245 -1.92 -3.43 -10.89
C PHE A 245 -0.46 -3.61 -11.26
N GLY A 246 0.25 -4.55 -10.61
CA GLY A 246 1.65 -4.86 -10.95
C GLY A 246 1.82 -5.36 -12.39
N ALA A 247 0.92 -6.21 -12.85
CA ALA A 247 0.90 -6.66 -14.24
C ALA A 247 0.67 -5.50 -15.23
N ARG A 248 -0.17 -4.53 -14.84
CA ARG A 248 -0.40 -3.33 -15.66
C ARG A 248 0.81 -2.41 -15.71
N LEU A 249 1.51 -2.25 -14.57
CA LEU A 249 2.77 -1.51 -14.48
C LEU A 249 3.84 -2.15 -15.37
N LEU A 250 3.97 -3.47 -15.32
CA LEU A 250 4.95 -4.22 -16.11
C LEU A 250 4.66 -4.10 -17.60
N ALA A 251 3.42 -4.35 -18.02
CA ALA A 251 3.01 -4.21 -19.42
C ALA A 251 3.23 -2.78 -19.94
N GLY A 252 2.87 -1.77 -19.16
CA GLY A 252 3.11 -0.37 -19.49
C GLY A 252 4.59 -0.05 -19.69
N SER A 253 5.47 -0.66 -18.87
CA SER A 253 6.92 -0.50 -18.97
C SER A 253 7.47 -1.13 -20.27
N TYR A 254 7.04 -2.35 -20.60
CA TYR A 254 7.50 -3.01 -21.83
C TYR A 254 7.04 -2.30 -23.11
N TYR A 255 5.83 -1.74 -23.11
CA TYR A 255 5.28 -1.09 -24.32
C TYR A 255 5.45 0.44 -24.32
N GLY A 256 6.18 1.01 -23.37
CA GLY A 256 6.40 2.46 -23.25
C GLY A 256 5.11 3.27 -23.01
N GLN A 257 4.10 2.65 -22.36
CA GLN A 257 2.80 3.26 -22.06
C GLN A 257 2.82 3.98 -20.72
N THR A 258 3.60 5.04 -20.62
CA THR A 258 3.87 5.76 -19.36
C THR A 258 2.59 6.27 -18.68
N ILE A 259 1.63 6.76 -19.47
CA ILE A 259 0.33 7.24 -18.93
C ILE A 259 -0.39 6.11 -18.18
N GLN A 260 -0.38 4.88 -18.73
CA GLN A 260 -1.02 3.72 -18.10
C GLN A 260 -0.29 3.26 -16.83
N ILE A 261 1.06 3.36 -16.81
CA ILE A 261 1.86 3.09 -15.61
C ILE A 261 1.42 4.00 -14.47
N TRP A 262 1.38 5.31 -14.73
CA TRP A 262 0.97 6.29 -13.72
C TRP A 262 -0.49 6.12 -13.29
N ALA A 263 -1.41 5.85 -14.22
CA ALA A 263 -2.81 5.57 -13.90
C ALA A 263 -2.95 4.34 -12.98
N ALA A 264 -2.23 3.25 -13.28
CA ALA A 264 -2.23 2.04 -12.43
C ALA A 264 -1.61 2.31 -11.03
N LEU A 265 -0.54 3.13 -10.96
CA LEU A 265 0.08 3.53 -9.71
C LEU A 265 -0.89 4.35 -8.83
N PHE A 266 -1.59 5.34 -9.42
CA PHE A 266 -2.58 6.13 -8.69
C PHE A 266 -3.79 5.28 -8.25
N ALA A 267 -4.24 4.35 -9.08
CA ALA A 267 -5.29 3.41 -8.71
C ALA A 267 -4.87 2.52 -7.53
N ALA A 268 -3.64 1.98 -7.55
CA ALA A 268 -3.09 1.22 -6.43
C ALA A 268 -2.99 2.07 -5.15
N ALA A 269 -2.52 3.32 -5.26
CA ALA A 269 -2.44 4.24 -4.13
C ALA A 269 -3.84 4.57 -3.55
N ALA A 270 -4.85 4.75 -4.41
CA ALA A 270 -6.23 4.96 -3.98
C ALA A 270 -6.77 3.72 -3.23
N CYS A 271 -6.50 2.51 -3.72
CA CYS A 271 -6.86 1.27 -3.03
C CYS A 271 -6.16 1.16 -1.66
N ALA A 272 -4.86 1.48 -1.57
CA ALA A 272 -4.13 1.51 -0.30
C ALA A 272 -4.79 2.49 0.69
N TRP A 273 -5.10 3.70 0.23
CA TRP A 273 -5.76 4.72 1.05
C TRP A 273 -7.12 4.25 1.56
N VAL A 274 -7.93 3.62 0.72
CA VAL A 274 -9.24 3.04 1.10
C VAL A 274 -9.05 1.96 2.16
N LEU A 275 -8.14 1.01 1.95
CA LEU A 275 -7.87 -0.08 2.89
C LEU A 275 -7.41 0.45 4.26
N VAL A 276 -6.46 1.38 4.30
CA VAL A 276 -5.96 1.99 5.54
C VAL A 276 -7.09 2.77 6.25
N THR A 277 -7.93 3.46 5.48
CA THR A 277 -9.08 4.19 6.04
C THR A 277 -10.12 3.24 6.65
N LEU A 278 -10.40 2.11 5.99
CA LEU A 278 -11.30 1.07 6.51
C LEU A 278 -10.79 0.51 7.84
N ILE A 279 -9.49 0.18 7.93
CA ILE A 279 -8.87 -0.23 9.20
C ILE A 279 -8.98 0.89 10.25
N GLY A 280 -8.84 2.15 9.85
CA GLY A 280 -9.01 3.31 10.74
C GLY A 280 -10.46 3.51 11.23
N VAL A 281 -11.45 3.15 10.42
CA VAL A 281 -12.86 3.13 10.83
C VAL A 281 -13.12 2.01 11.83
N LEU A 282 -12.61 0.81 11.58
CA LEU A 282 -12.69 -0.33 12.50
C LEU A 282 -12.02 -0.03 13.85
N ASP A 283 -10.83 0.58 13.82
CA ASP A 283 -10.11 1.06 15.01
C ASP A 283 -11.01 1.95 15.88
N ARG A 284 -11.60 2.98 15.27
CA ARG A 284 -12.50 3.90 15.99
C ARG A 284 -13.75 3.21 16.54
N ALA A 285 -14.33 2.27 15.80
CA ALA A 285 -15.50 1.52 16.23
C ALA A 285 -15.18 0.64 17.44
N VAL A 286 -14.08 -0.12 17.41
CA VAL A 286 -13.65 -1.01 18.51
C VAL A 286 -13.25 -0.19 19.73
N THR A 287 -12.44 0.85 19.57
CA THR A 287 -11.96 1.69 20.68
C THR A 287 -13.10 2.41 21.39
N ARG A 288 -14.10 2.90 20.64
CA ARG A 288 -15.33 3.47 21.25
C ARG A 288 -16.12 2.42 22.04
N GLY A 289 -16.27 1.21 21.50
CA GLY A 289 -16.94 0.10 22.20
C GLY A 289 -16.25 -0.32 23.50
N MET A 290 -14.93 -0.08 23.61
CA MET A 290 -14.16 -0.33 24.83
C MET A 290 -14.22 0.81 25.87
N GLY A 291 -15.00 1.87 25.63
CA GLY A 291 -15.16 3.00 26.55
C GLY A 291 -13.98 3.98 26.58
N ALA A 292 -13.00 3.83 25.70
CA ALA A 292 -11.93 4.82 25.56
C ALA A 292 -12.47 6.04 24.79
N ARG A 293 -12.38 7.22 25.39
CA ARG A 293 -12.62 8.48 24.66
C ARG A 293 -11.45 8.72 23.72
N PRO A 294 -11.72 9.08 22.45
CA PRO A 294 -10.68 9.37 21.46
C PRO A 294 -9.86 10.60 21.83
#